data_cacea10aa2228ec8a88649a687ee22fa
#
_entry.id   cacea10aa2228ec8a88649a687ee22fa
#
_cell.length_a   1.000
_cell.length_b   1.000
_cell.length_c   1.000
_cell.angle_alpha   90.00
_cell.angle_beta   90.00
_cell.angle_gamma   90.00
#
_symmetry.space_group_name_H-M   'P 1'
#
loop_
_entity.id
_entity.type
_entity.pdbx_description
1 polymer ?
#
loop_
_entity_poly.entity_id
_entity_poly.type
_entity_poly.pdbx_seq_one_letter_code
_entity_poly.pdbx_strand_id
1 'polypeptide(L)'
;MSIEWRPIRDFRNYSVSSEGFVRNEESGRQMALLVNQHGIVHVGLTKKCVQYKRSVALLVATAFLKNDMGDTFNCPINLDGDRYNNRAANLAWRPRWFATKYFQQIEEAHFVDPYPIEELNTREQFASPWDAALKYGLLQVDVLLSVCNGENVWPTKQRFRRI
;
A
#
# COMPACT_ATOMS: atom_id res chain seq x y z
N MET A 1 -10.75 16.84 -4.69
CA MET A 1 -11.35 15.91 -3.71
C MET A 1 -11.12 16.46 -2.33
N SER A 2 -12.11 16.41 -1.44
CA SER A 2 -11.96 16.87 -0.05
C SER A 2 -11.14 15.85 0.74
N ILE A 3 -10.21 16.35 1.58
CA ILE A 3 -9.43 15.50 2.50
C ILE A 3 -10.38 14.98 3.58
N GLU A 4 -10.51 13.67 3.70
CA GLU A 4 -11.28 13.04 4.77
C GLU A 4 -10.39 12.78 5.98
N TRP A 5 -10.90 13.04 7.18
CA TRP A 5 -10.21 12.81 8.44
C TRP A 5 -10.93 11.77 9.28
N ARG A 6 -10.21 10.83 9.86
CA ARG A 6 -10.77 9.80 10.75
C ARG A 6 -9.96 9.70 12.03
N PRO A 7 -10.62 9.45 13.17
CA PRO A 7 -9.93 9.30 14.46
C PRO A 7 -9.01 8.08 14.43
N ILE A 8 -7.85 8.20 15.05
CA ILE A 8 -6.91 7.10 15.20
C ILE A 8 -7.38 6.21 16.36
N ARG A 9 -7.63 4.93 16.06
CA ARG A 9 -7.95 3.92 17.08
C ARG A 9 -6.84 3.91 18.14
N ASP A 10 -7.17 3.85 19.40
CA ASP A 10 -6.26 3.88 20.55
C ASP A 10 -5.58 5.23 20.86
N PHE A 11 -5.69 6.25 19.99
CA PHE A 11 -5.13 7.59 20.18
C PHE A 11 -6.20 8.66 19.91
N ARG A 12 -7.21 8.74 20.78
CA ARG A 12 -8.45 9.55 20.58
C ARG A 12 -8.23 11.03 20.31
N ASN A 13 -7.09 11.59 20.76
CA ASN A 13 -6.75 13.00 20.54
C ASN A 13 -6.11 13.26 19.17
N TYR A 14 -6.04 12.24 18.32
CA TYR A 14 -5.41 12.36 17.01
C TYR A 14 -6.32 11.79 15.91
N SER A 15 -6.25 12.43 14.75
CA SER A 15 -6.88 11.97 13.51
C SER A 15 -5.85 11.81 12.40
N VAL A 16 -6.14 10.90 11.48
CA VAL A 16 -5.37 10.68 10.26
C VAL A 16 -6.23 11.00 9.05
N SER A 17 -5.62 11.62 8.04
CA SER A 17 -6.31 11.94 6.79
C SER A 17 -6.15 10.86 5.73
N SER A 18 -7.06 10.85 4.76
CA SER A 18 -6.96 10.03 3.54
C SER A 18 -5.69 10.29 2.71
N GLU A 19 -5.04 11.44 2.93
CA GLU A 19 -3.83 11.87 2.24
C GLU A 19 -2.53 11.58 3.03
N GLY A 20 -2.63 10.94 4.21
CA GLY A 20 -1.48 10.56 5.02
C GLY A 20 -0.99 11.63 6.00
N PHE A 21 -1.79 12.66 6.27
CA PHE A 21 -1.48 13.63 7.31
C PHE A 21 -2.05 13.20 8.66
N VAL A 22 -1.40 13.62 9.74
CA VAL A 22 -1.86 13.36 11.12
C VAL A 22 -2.03 14.69 11.85
N ARG A 23 -3.13 14.83 12.60
CA ARG A 23 -3.48 16.05 13.32
C ARG A 23 -3.80 15.73 14.78
N ASN A 24 -3.35 16.60 15.69
CA ASN A 24 -3.82 16.60 17.06
C ASN A 24 -5.13 17.39 17.14
N GLU A 25 -6.21 16.77 17.60
CA GLU A 25 -7.54 17.35 17.61
C GLU A 25 -7.73 18.43 18.71
N GLU A 26 -6.97 18.35 19.80
CA GLU A 26 -7.06 19.35 20.88
C GLU A 26 -6.41 20.67 20.47
N SER A 27 -5.25 20.60 19.82
CA SER A 27 -4.50 21.80 19.41
C SER A 27 -4.75 22.22 17.97
N GLY A 28 -5.42 21.40 17.17
CA GLY A 28 -5.59 21.60 15.72
C GLY A 28 -4.29 21.48 14.91
N ARG A 29 -3.17 21.16 15.57
CA ARG A 29 -1.85 21.15 14.96
C ARG A 29 -1.62 19.89 14.12
N GLN A 30 -1.14 20.09 12.89
CA GLN A 30 -0.63 18.99 12.08
C GLN A 30 0.70 18.48 12.65
N MET A 31 0.81 17.16 12.79
CA MET A 31 1.97 16.51 13.37
C MET A 31 3.11 16.43 12.36
N ALA A 32 4.36 16.58 12.84
CA ALA A 32 5.53 16.35 12.01
C ALA A 32 5.68 14.84 11.69
N LEU A 33 5.91 14.54 10.43
CA LEU A 33 6.18 13.21 9.95
C LEU A 33 7.70 13.01 9.85
N LEU A 34 8.19 11.89 10.33
CA LEU A 34 9.61 11.53 10.34
C LEU A 34 9.83 10.29 9.49
N VAL A 35 11.03 10.16 8.93
CA VAL A 35 11.41 8.99 8.14
C VAL A 35 12.52 8.25 8.85
N ASN A 36 12.38 6.93 8.99
CA ASN A 36 13.41 6.09 9.57
C ASN A 36 14.45 5.66 8.52
N GLN A 37 15.52 4.97 8.98
CA GLN A 37 16.58 4.46 8.10
C GLN A 37 16.12 3.49 7.00
N HIS A 38 14.90 2.94 7.11
CA HIS A 38 14.30 2.03 6.14
C HIS A 38 13.30 2.73 5.21
N GLY A 39 13.26 4.07 5.21
CA GLY A 39 12.34 4.86 4.40
C GLY A 39 10.88 4.83 4.87
N ILE A 40 10.60 4.31 6.08
CA ILE A 40 9.24 4.24 6.61
C ILE A 40 8.88 5.58 7.25
N VAL A 41 7.79 6.18 6.80
CA VAL A 41 7.21 7.39 7.37
C VAL A 41 6.46 7.04 8.66
N HIS A 42 6.80 7.74 9.74
CA HIS A 42 6.19 7.55 11.04
C HIS A 42 5.86 8.87 11.74
N VAL A 43 5.00 8.81 12.73
CA VAL A 43 4.58 9.93 13.57
C VAL A 43 4.67 9.55 15.04
N GLY A 44 5.02 10.52 15.88
CA GLY A 44 4.98 10.37 17.34
C GLY A 44 3.61 10.74 17.89
N LEU A 45 2.95 9.81 18.55
CA LEU A 45 1.65 10.03 19.21
C LEU A 45 1.81 9.83 20.71
N THR A 46 1.25 10.75 21.51
CA THR A 46 1.35 10.70 22.97
C THR A 46 0.05 10.16 23.57
N LYS A 47 0.18 9.20 24.48
CA LYS A 47 -0.93 8.65 25.25
C LYS A 47 -0.46 8.43 26.69
N LYS A 48 -1.17 8.98 27.68
CA LYS A 48 -0.82 8.88 29.10
C LYS A 48 0.64 9.28 29.38
N CYS A 49 1.08 10.41 28.83
CA CYS A 49 2.45 10.93 28.94
C CYS A 49 3.55 10.03 28.32
N VAL A 50 3.20 9.01 27.58
CA VAL A 50 4.14 8.14 26.84
C VAL A 50 4.01 8.41 25.34
N GLN A 51 5.14 8.57 24.67
CA GLN A 51 5.20 8.76 23.22
C GLN A 51 5.36 7.41 22.50
N TYR A 52 4.53 7.20 21.49
CA TYR A 52 4.53 6.00 20.64
C TYR A 52 4.82 6.39 19.20
N LYS A 53 5.75 5.72 18.57
CA LYS A 53 5.97 5.82 17.13
C LYS A 53 4.99 4.92 16.39
N ARG A 54 4.31 5.46 15.37
CA ARG A 54 3.36 4.72 14.54
C ARG A 54 3.62 4.99 13.06
N SER A 55 3.59 3.92 12.25
CA SER A 55 3.70 4.04 10.80
C SER A 55 2.48 4.77 10.23
N VAL A 56 2.70 5.79 9.41
CA VAL A 56 1.62 6.55 8.78
C VAL A 56 0.84 5.68 7.82
N ALA A 57 1.51 4.83 7.01
CA ALA A 57 0.84 3.88 6.12
C ALA A 57 -0.12 2.96 6.89
N LEU A 58 0.31 2.45 8.06
CA LEU A 58 -0.54 1.59 8.89
C LEU A 58 -1.74 2.34 9.48
N LEU A 59 -1.55 3.59 9.92
CA LEU A 59 -2.64 4.42 10.43
C LEU A 59 -3.68 4.71 9.35
N VAL A 60 -3.25 5.08 8.15
CA VAL A 60 -4.13 5.34 7.01
C VAL A 60 -4.85 4.06 6.60
N ALA A 61 -4.12 2.96 6.42
CA ALA A 61 -4.72 1.69 6.01
C ALA A 61 -5.76 1.20 7.02
N THR A 62 -5.47 1.30 8.32
CA THR A 62 -6.42 0.90 9.39
C THR A 62 -7.67 1.78 9.39
N ALA A 63 -7.53 3.08 9.10
CA ALA A 63 -8.66 4.01 9.12
C ALA A 63 -9.53 3.94 7.85
N PHE A 64 -8.94 3.73 6.68
CA PHE A 64 -9.61 3.92 5.38
C PHE A 64 -9.79 2.66 4.55
N LEU A 65 -8.97 1.63 4.74
CA LEU A 65 -9.03 0.42 3.94
C LEU A 65 -9.75 -0.71 4.70
N LYS A 66 -10.67 -1.36 4.00
CA LYS A 66 -11.28 -2.58 4.50
C LYS A 66 -10.28 -3.73 4.38
N ASN A 67 -10.17 -4.55 5.41
CA ASN A 67 -9.35 -5.75 5.40
C ASN A 67 -10.25 -7.00 5.45
N ASP A 68 -10.63 -7.50 4.28
CA ASP A 68 -11.50 -8.67 4.14
C ASP A 68 -10.74 -10.00 4.18
N MET A 69 -9.40 -9.93 4.19
CA MET A 69 -8.52 -11.11 4.09
C MET A 69 -8.04 -11.64 5.44
N GLY A 70 -8.45 -10.99 6.54
CA GLY A 70 -8.13 -11.42 7.91
C GLY A 70 -6.76 -10.97 8.41
N ASP A 71 -6.38 -11.45 9.60
CA ASP A 71 -5.24 -10.95 10.37
C ASP A 71 -3.87 -11.17 9.73
N THR A 72 -3.76 -12.09 8.79
CA THR A 72 -2.51 -12.33 8.07
C THR A 72 -2.16 -11.19 7.09
N PHE A 73 -3.17 -10.42 6.65
CA PHE A 73 -3.00 -9.23 5.81
C PHE A 73 -2.82 -7.99 6.70
N ASN A 74 -1.70 -7.91 7.37
CA ASN A 74 -1.42 -6.94 8.43
C ASN A 74 -0.37 -5.88 8.04
N CYS A 75 0.09 -5.86 6.81
CA CYS A 75 1.11 -4.94 6.32
C CYS A 75 0.59 -4.17 5.10
N PRO A 76 0.46 -2.83 5.16
CA PRO A 76 0.14 -2.05 3.98
C PRO A 76 1.35 -1.95 3.04
N ILE A 77 1.09 -2.03 1.73
CA ILE A 77 2.06 -1.70 0.69
C ILE A 77 1.63 -0.42 -0.03
N ASN A 78 2.61 0.31 -0.55
CA ASN A 78 2.39 1.46 -1.42
C ASN A 78 2.39 0.95 -2.87
N LEU A 79 1.27 1.10 -3.58
CA LEU A 79 1.07 0.51 -4.92
C LEU A 79 2.05 1.06 -5.97
N ASP A 80 2.43 2.33 -5.84
CA ASP A 80 3.45 2.95 -6.70
C ASP A 80 4.90 2.66 -6.26
N GLY A 81 5.07 1.94 -5.14
CA GLY A 81 6.38 1.64 -4.55
C GLY A 81 7.01 2.78 -3.75
N ASP A 82 6.43 3.97 -3.78
CA ASP A 82 6.90 5.11 -3.01
C ASP A 82 6.40 5.05 -1.56
N ARG A 83 7.28 4.73 -0.63
CA ARG A 83 6.99 4.65 0.81
C ARG A 83 6.59 6.00 1.43
N TYR A 84 6.80 7.11 0.72
CA TYR A 84 6.36 8.45 1.15
C TYR A 84 4.93 8.77 0.75
N ASN A 85 4.40 8.10 -0.28
CA ASN A 85 3.03 8.28 -0.75
C ASN A 85 2.05 7.41 0.03
N ASN A 86 1.67 7.86 1.22
CA ASN A 86 0.78 7.14 2.13
C ASN A 86 -0.70 7.53 2.00
N ARG A 87 -1.13 7.93 0.79
CA ARG A 87 -2.55 8.17 0.49
C ARG A 87 -3.33 6.87 0.53
N ALA A 88 -4.56 6.91 1.05
CA ALA A 88 -5.42 5.73 1.14
C ALA A 88 -5.61 5.01 -0.21
N ALA A 89 -5.77 5.79 -1.30
CA ALA A 89 -5.91 5.25 -2.66
C ALA A 89 -4.65 4.53 -3.18
N ASN A 90 -3.49 4.77 -2.58
CA ASN A 90 -2.20 4.18 -2.94
C ASN A 90 -1.79 3.02 -2.03
N LEU A 91 -2.64 2.61 -1.10
CA LEU A 91 -2.33 1.56 -0.14
C LEU A 91 -3.17 0.31 -0.38
N ALA A 92 -2.56 -0.86 -0.15
CA ALA A 92 -3.26 -2.14 -0.15
C ALA A 92 -2.74 -3.05 0.97
N TRP A 93 -3.65 -3.80 1.61
CA TRP A 93 -3.27 -4.78 2.60
C TRP A 93 -2.61 -6.00 1.98
N ARG A 94 -1.47 -6.44 2.53
CA ARG A 94 -0.76 -7.68 2.15
C ARG A 94 -0.18 -8.35 3.39
N PRO A 95 0.13 -9.64 3.32
CA PRO A 95 0.94 -10.28 4.36
C PRO A 95 2.36 -9.69 4.39
N ARG A 96 2.98 -9.71 5.55
CA ARG A 96 4.31 -9.13 5.75
C ARG A 96 5.37 -9.70 4.81
N TRP A 97 5.36 -11.01 4.59
CA TRP A 97 6.31 -11.67 3.68
C TRP A 97 6.14 -11.19 2.24
N PHE A 98 4.89 -10.96 1.81
CA PHE A 98 4.57 -10.42 0.49
C PHE A 98 5.05 -8.97 0.36
N ALA A 99 4.77 -8.14 1.37
CA ALA A 99 5.20 -6.75 1.39
C ALA A 99 6.73 -6.62 1.25
N THR A 100 7.49 -7.50 1.91
CA THR A 100 8.94 -7.56 1.78
C THR A 100 9.37 -7.82 0.33
N LYS A 101 8.81 -8.83 -0.32
CA LYS A 101 9.09 -9.14 -1.74
C LYS A 101 8.64 -8.03 -2.68
N TYR A 102 7.49 -7.40 -2.39
CA TYR A 102 6.97 -6.32 -3.20
C TYR A 102 7.91 -5.10 -3.23
N PHE A 103 8.40 -4.67 -2.08
CA PHE A 103 9.37 -3.57 -2.02
C PHE A 103 10.74 -3.98 -2.57
N GLN A 104 11.16 -5.21 -2.37
CA GLN A 104 12.40 -5.73 -2.93
C GLN A 104 12.38 -5.70 -4.46
N GLN A 105 11.29 -6.13 -5.10
CA GLN A 105 11.17 -6.05 -6.57
C GLN A 105 11.23 -4.62 -7.12
N ILE A 106 10.87 -3.61 -6.31
CA ILE A 106 10.93 -2.19 -6.71
C ILE A 106 12.36 -1.64 -6.54
N GLU A 107 13.05 -2.05 -5.49
CA GLU A 107 14.42 -1.61 -5.17
C GLU A 107 15.48 -2.27 -6.07
N GLU A 108 15.24 -3.51 -6.50
CA GLU A 108 16.14 -4.24 -7.38
C GLU A 108 15.96 -3.84 -8.85
N ALA A 109 17.07 -3.84 -9.61
CA ALA A 109 17.01 -3.70 -11.06
C ALA A 109 16.25 -4.89 -11.65
N HIS A 110 15.06 -4.66 -12.18
CA HIS A 110 14.23 -5.69 -12.78
C HIS A 110 14.24 -5.59 -14.30
N PHE A 111 14.17 -6.75 -14.92
CA PHE A 111 13.99 -6.84 -16.35
C PHE A 111 12.52 -6.55 -16.67
N VAL A 112 12.27 -5.45 -17.35
CA VAL A 112 10.93 -5.14 -17.88
C VAL A 112 10.81 -5.82 -19.23
N ASP A 113 10.07 -6.91 -19.29
CA ASP A 113 9.71 -7.54 -20.57
C ASP A 113 8.61 -6.69 -21.24
N PRO A 114 8.92 -5.91 -22.31
CA PRO A 114 8.04 -4.89 -22.83
C PRO A 114 7.04 -5.46 -23.85
N TYR A 115 6.20 -6.37 -23.42
CA TYR A 115 5.07 -6.80 -24.26
C TYR A 115 3.73 -6.47 -23.62
N PRO A 116 2.74 -6.06 -24.43
CA PRO A 116 1.44 -5.72 -23.92
C PRO A 116 0.67 -6.94 -23.41
N ILE A 117 -0.05 -6.74 -22.30
CA ILE A 117 -0.91 -7.74 -21.70
C ILE A 117 -2.30 -7.18 -21.42
N GLU A 118 -3.28 -8.04 -21.31
CA GLU A 118 -4.67 -7.71 -20.95
C GLU A 118 -5.08 -8.48 -19.69
N GLU A 119 -5.72 -7.78 -18.75
CA GLU A 119 -6.44 -8.41 -17.63
C GLU A 119 -7.79 -8.94 -18.12
N LEU A 120 -8.07 -10.23 -17.88
CA LEU A 120 -9.17 -10.92 -18.56
C LEU A 120 -10.56 -10.56 -18.04
N ASN A 121 -10.70 -10.12 -16.78
CA ASN A 121 -12.00 -9.78 -16.20
C ASN A 121 -12.44 -8.36 -16.58
N THR A 122 -11.53 -7.39 -16.50
CA THR A 122 -11.80 -5.96 -16.75
C THR A 122 -11.55 -5.56 -18.20
N ARG A 123 -10.80 -6.38 -18.96
CA ARG A 123 -10.31 -6.06 -20.31
C ARG A 123 -9.35 -4.88 -20.34
N GLU A 124 -8.79 -4.54 -19.20
CA GLU A 124 -7.79 -3.48 -19.11
C GLU A 124 -6.46 -3.93 -19.72
N GLN A 125 -5.87 -3.05 -20.53
CA GLN A 125 -4.61 -3.31 -21.22
C GLN A 125 -3.46 -2.57 -20.53
N PHE A 126 -2.31 -3.22 -20.48
CA PHE A 126 -1.08 -2.70 -19.89
C PHE A 126 0.05 -2.82 -20.90
N ALA A 127 0.95 -1.84 -20.92
CA ALA A 127 2.11 -1.84 -21.81
C ALA A 127 3.12 -2.95 -21.44
N SER A 128 3.13 -3.36 -20.17
CA SER A 128 3.99 -4.42 -19.68
C SER A 128 3.38 -5.17 -18.48
N PRO A 129 3.86 -6.39 -18.19
CA PRO A 129 3.53 -7.10 -16.93
C PRO A 129 3.89 -6.32 -15.67
N TRP A 130 4.91 -5.47 -15.73
CA TRP A 130 5.32 -4.59 -14.64
C TRP A 130 4.24 -3.55 -14.30
N ASP A 131 3.69 -2.88 -15.31
CA ASP A 131 2.65 -1.85 -15.11
C ASP A 131 1.40 -2.47 -14.44
N ALA A 132 1.02 -3.67 -14.84
CA ALA A 132 -0.08 -4.41 -14.22
C ALA A 132 0.25 -4.80 -12.77
N ALA A 133 1.49 -5.25 -12.50
CA ALA A 133 1.93 -5.61 -11.17
C ALA A 133 1.87 -4.41 -10.21
N LEU A 134 2.35 -3.24 -10.63
CA LEU A 134 2.26 -2.01 -9.83
C LEU A 134 0.81 -1.61 -9.58
N LYS A 135 -0.02 -1.58 -10.62
CA LYS A 135 -1.41 -1.15 -10.47
C LYS A 135 -2.20 -1.98 -9.45
N TYR A 136 -2.02 -3.29 -9.49
CA TYR A 136 -2.77 -4.21 -8.62
C TYR A 136 -2.01 -4.58 -7.34
N GLY A 137 -0.80 -4.08 -7.14
CA GLY A 137 0.05 -4.43 -6.00
C GLY A 137 0.40 -5.91 -5.97
N LEU A 138 0.90 -6.42 -7.10
CA LEU A 138 1.26 -7.82 -7.33
C LEU A 138 2.77 -7.97 -7.50
N LEU A 139 3.26 -9.18 -7.43
CA LEU A 139 4.62 -9.49 -7.85
C LEU A 139 4.66 -9.68 -9.37
N GLN A 140 5.62 -9.05 -10.05
CA GLN A 140 5.78 -9.16 -11.51
C GLN A 140 5.90 -10.62 -11.95
N VAL A 141 6.64 -11.43 -11.19
CA VAL A 141 6.81 -12.86 -11.49
C VAL A 141 5.48 -13.61 -11.52
N ASP A 142 4.55 -13.28 -10.63
CA ASP A 142 3.24 -13.93 -10.58
C ASP A 142 2.35 -13.49 -11.76
N VAL A 143 2.47 -12.23 -12.21
CA VAL A 143 1.80 -11.75 -13.43
C VAL A 143 2.35 -12.48 -14.66
N LEU A 144 3.67 -12.65 -14.77
CA LEU A 144 4.31 -13.41 -15.86
C LEU A 144 3.85 -14.87 -15.87
N LEU A 145 3.79 -15.51 -14.69
CA LEU A 145 3.28 -16.88 -14.58
C LEU A 145 1.81 -16.98 -14.99
N SER A 146 0.99 -16.00 -14.63
CA SER A 146 -0.41 -15.94 -15.07
C SER A 146 -0.53 -15.86 -16.59
N VAL A 147 0.30 -15.06 -17.25
CA VAL A 147 0.33 -14.96 -18.72
C VAL A 147 0.71 -16.32 -19.36
N CYS A 148 1.65 -17.04 -18.76
CA CYS A 148 2.11 -18.34 -19.28
C CYS A 148 1.12 -19.48 -19.02
N ASN A 149 0.55 -19.54 -17.82
CA ASN A 149 -0.20 -20.70 -17.34
C ASN A 149 -1.72 -20.47 -17.36
N GLY A 150 -2.19 -19.23 -17.55
CA GLY A 150 -3.60 -18.88 -17.51
C GLY A 150 -4.24 -18.94 -16.11
N GLU A 151 -3.41 -19.01 -15.06
CA GLU A 151 -3.88 -19.08 -13.67
C GLU A 151 -4.13 -17.70 -13.07
N ASN A 152 -4.94 -17.67 -12.01
CA ASN A 152 -5.20 -16.45 -11.26
C ASN A 152 -3.98 -16.05 -10.42
N VAL A 153 -3.71 -14.74 -10.38
CA VAL A 153 -2.65 -14.19 -9.52
C VAL A 153 -3.19 -13.98 -8.11
N TRP A 154 -2.49 -14.56 -7.15
CA TRP A 154 -2.78 -14.31 -5.74
C TRP A 154 -2.22 -12.95 -5.28
N PRO A 155 -2.89 -12.18 -4.41
CA PRO A 155 -4.14 -12.50 -3.68
C PRO A 155 -5.40 -11.95 -4.37
N THR A 156 -5.29 -11.29 -5.49
CA THR A 156 -6.34 -10.45 -6.10
C THR A 156 -7.20 -11.18 -7.12
N LYS A 157 -6.84 -12.39 -7.53
CA LYS A 157 -7.53 -13.23 -8.52
C LYS A 157 -7.58 -12.66 -9.95
N GLN A 158 -6.79 -11.63 -10.29
CA GLN A 158 -6.59 -11.22 -11.67
C GLN A 158 -5.96 -12.35 -12.48
N ARG A 159 -6.26 -12.35 -13.77
CA ARG A 159 -5.70 -13.27 -14.74
C ARG A 159 -5.33 -12.52 -16.00
N PHE A 160 -4.15 -12.79 -16.51
CA PHE A 160 -3.58 -12.03 -17.61
C PHE A 160 -3.32 -12.90 -18.84
N ARG A 161 -3.33 -12.28 -20.01
CA ARG A 161 -2.88 -12.87 -21.27
C ARG A 161 -2.05 -11.87 -22.06
N ARG A 162 -1.22 -12.36 -22.93
CA ARG A 162 -0.51 -11.54 -23.94
C ARG A 162 -1.48 -11.13 -25.05
N ILE A 163 -1.33 -9.93 -25.58
CA ILE A 163 -2.05 -9.38 -26.74
C ILE A 163 -1.08 -9.01 -27.87
#